data_0d8245fe51c6a57a6b51d57b4b97c037
#
_entry.id   0d8245fe51c6a57a6b51d57b4b97c037
#
_cell.length_a   1.000
_cell.length_b   1.000
_cell.length_c   1.000
_cell.angle_alpha   90.00
_cell.angle_beta   90.00
_cell.angle_gamma   90.00
#
_symmetry.space_group_name_H-M   'P 1'
#
loop_
_entity.id
_entity.type
_entity.pdbx_description
1 polymer ?
#
loop_
_entity_poly.entity_id
_entity_poly.type
_entity_poly.pdbx_seq_one_letter_code
_entity_poly.pdbx_strand_id
1 'polypeptide(L)'
;MANTNPLAANLTLEQQKNLFGNAYLNMLWHCPTDQRFHYWVHLPDCYYDEAEHNYSLMVIIHGTGCATEEYIKQAKELSDKYHMAVLAPMFPGGLIQRDDFNSYKLLSCDGIRYDLILLDMIEDMAKRYPGVHTDKFFMFGHSGGGQFVNRFLFAHPDRMKACSIGAPGRPTFLNPDE
;
A
#
# COMPACT_ATOMS: atom_id res chain seq x y z
N MET A 1 -7.27 -16.64 14.76
CA MET A 1 -8.73 -16.47 14.91
C MET A 1 -9.12 -15.38 13.93
N ALA A 2 -9.85 -15.72 12.90
CA ALA A 2 -10.33 -14.73 11.92
C ALA A 2 -11.31 -13.79 12.65
N ASN A 3 -10.93 -12.54 12.78
CA ASN A 3 -11.83 -11.51 13.30
C ASN A 3 -12.80 -11.13 12.17
N THR A 4 -13.78 -11.99 11.94
CA THR A 4 -14.88 -11.66 11.06
C THR A 4 -15.71 -10.61 11.76
N ASN A 5 -15.67 -9.37 11.26
CA ASN A 5 -16.67 -8.36 11.63
C ASN A 5 -18.06 -9.00 11.42
N PRO A 6 -18.81 -9.30 12.49
CA PRO A 6 -20.06 -10.05 12.37
C PRO A 6 -21.13 -9.30 11.56
N LEU A 7 -20.95 -8.00 11.34
CA LEU A 7 -21.84 -7.19 10.51
C LEU A 7 -21.52 -7.32 9.01
N ALA A 8 -20.27 -7.58 8.64
CA ALA A 8 -19.87 -7.73 7.23
C ALA A 8 -19.90 -9.18 6.73
N ALA A 9 -19.67 -10.15 7.61
CA ALA A 9 -19.53 -11.56 7.23
C ALA A 9 -20.81 -12.21 6.64
N ASN A 10 -21.97 -11.58 6.84
CA ASN A 10 -23.27 -12.11 6.40
C ASN A 10 -23.95 -11.26 5.32
N LEU A 11 -23.30 -10.20 4.83
CA LEU A 11 -23.85 -9.34 3.80
C LEU A 11 -23.36 -9.79 2.43
N THR A 12 -24.28 -9.90 1.47
CA THR A 12 -23.91 -10.03 0.05
C THR A 12 -23.18 -8.77 -0.41
N LEU A 13 -22.41 -8.86 -1.50
CA LEU A 13 -21.75 -7.69 -2.12
C LEU A 13 -22.73 -6.56 -2.41
N GLU A 14 -23.93 -6.88 -2.90
CA GLU A 14 -24.99 -5.91 -3.15
C GLU A 14 -25.48 -5.24 -1.86
N GLN A 15 -25.62 -5.99 -0.78
CA GLN A 15 -25.99 -5.44 0.53
C GLN A 15 -24.88 -4.55 1.09
N GLN A 16 -23.62 -4.92 0.91
CA GLN A 16 -22.47 -4.10 1.28
C GLN A 16 -22.46 -2.80 0.48
N LYS A 17 -22.63 -2.87 -0.84
CA LYS A 17 -22.73 -1.70 -1.73
C LYS A 17 -23.89 -0.77 -1.33
N ASN A 18 -25.05 -1.31 -1.01
CA ASN A 18 -26.23 -0.54 -0.60
C ASN A 18 -26.08 0.12 0.77
N LEU A 19 -25.44 -0.56 1.74
CA LEU A 19 -25.23 -0.04 3.09
C LEU A 19 -24.12 1.02 3.15
N PHE A 20 -23.07 0.83 2.41
CA PHE A 20 -21.84 1.58 2.57
C PHE A 20 -21.51 2.45 1.34
N GLY A 21 -22.19 2.21 0.23
CA GLY A 21 -21.98 2.94 -1.02
C GLY A 21 -20.51 2.97 -1.42
N ASN A 22 -20.07 4.06 -2.02
CA ASN A 22 -18.67 4.24 -2.43
C ASN A 22 -17.67 4.37 -1.26
N ALA A 23 -18.14 4.42 0.00
CA ALA A 23 -17.25 4.48 1.16
C ALA A 23 -16.36 3.23 1.30
N TYR A 24 -16.82 2.07 0.79
CA TYR A 24 -16.03 0.82 0.79
C TYR A 24 -14.90 0.80 -0.23
N LEU A 25 -14.93 1.70 -1.19
CA LEU A 25 -13.85 1.82 -2.16
C LEU A 25 -12.62 2.51 -1.57
N ASN A 26 -12.77 3.19 -0.42
CA ASN A 26 -11.68 3.88 0.26
C ASN A 26 -11.68 3.51 1.75
N MET A 27 -10.78 2.64 2.14
CA MET A 27 -10.70 2.13 3.51
C MET A 27 -9.33 2.35 4.12
N LEU A 28 -9.32 2.76 5.39
CA LEU A 28 -8.11 2.82 6.22
C LEU A 28 -8.07 1.58 7.13
N TRP A 29 -6.99 0.83 7.04
CA TRP A 29 -6.74 -0.35 7.85
C TRP A 29 -5.48 -0.19 8.69
N HIS A 30 -5.42 -0.82 9.85
CA HIS A 30 -4.17 -0.98 10.59
C HIS A 30 -3.40 -2.20 10.07
N CYS A 31 -2.08 -2.15 10.17
CA CYS A 31 -1.24 -3.30 9.89
C CYS A 31 -1.48 -4.41 10.93
N PRO A 32 -1.73 -5.67 10.53
CA PRO A 32 -2.07 -6.74 11.47
C PRO A 32 -0.92 -7.12 12.41
N THR A 33 0.32 -6.93 11.99
CA THR A 33 1.52 -7.30 12.75
C THR A 33 2.05 -6.17 13.62
N ASP A 34 1.78 -4.91 13.26
CA ASP A 34 2.21 -3.74 14.02
C ASP A 34 1.20 -2.59 13.90
N GLN A 35 0.37 -2.40 14.93
CA GLN A 35 -0.72 -1.42 14.96
C GLN A 35 -0.25 0.05 14.95
N ARG A 36 1.04 0.32 15.05
CA ARG A 36 1.59 1.67 14.86
C ARG A 36 1.49 2.14 13.42
N PHE A 37 1.32 1.20 12.48
CA PHE A 37 1.28 1.43 11.06
C PHE A 37 -0.13 1.19 10.51
N HIS A 38 -0.48 1.98 9.51
CA HIS A 38 -1.77 1.93 8.84
C HIS A 38 -1.57 1.95 7.33
N TYR A 39 -2.59 1.56 6.60
CA TYR A 39 -2.57 1.67 5.15
C TYR A 39 -3.96 2.02 4.61
N TRP A 40 -3.98 2.87 3.63
CA TRP A 40 -5.16 3.15 2.85
C TRP A 40 -5.28 2.15 1.70
N VAL A 41 -6.51 1.74 1.43
CA VAL A 41 -6.88 0.99 0.23
C VAL A 41 -7.85 1.82 -0.57
N HIS A 42 -7.65 1.88 -1.88
CA HIS A 42 -8.63 2.35 -2.84
C HIS A 42 -8.88 1.25 -3.87
N LEU A 43 -10.15 0.96 -4.12
CA LEU A 43 -10.60 0.02 -5.13
C LEU A 43 -11.23 0.78 -6.29
N PRO A 44 -11.08 0.34 -7.55
CA PRO A 44 -11.75 0.97 -8.69
C PRO A 44 -13.26 0.89 -8.56
N ASP A 45 -13.97 1.85 -9.14
CA ASP A 45 -15.43 1.97 -9.02
C ASP A 45 -16.16 0.70 -9.49
N CYS A 46 -15.59 -0.07 -10.44
CA CYS A 46 -16.14 -1.33 -10.95
C CYS A 46 -15.91 -2.54 -10.04
N TYR A 47 -15.13 -2.44 -8.95
CA TYR A 47 -14.71 -3.60 -8.14
C TYR A 47 -15.87 -4.49 -7.71
N TYR A 48 -17.03 -3.91 -7.33
CA TYR A 48 -18.19 -4.68 -6.89
C TYR A 48 -19.17 -5.06 -8.02
N ASP A 49 -18.95 -4.54 -9.23
CA ASP A 49 -19.84 -4.76 -10.37
C ASP A 49 -19.36 -5.87 -11.31
N GLU A 50 -18.09 -6.25 -11.21
CA GLU A 50 -17.50 -7.27 -12.06
C GLU A 50 -17.69 -8.68 -11.48
N ALA A 51 -18.13 -9.62 -12.32
CA ALA A 51 -18.32 -11.02 -11.94
C ALA A 51 -16.99 -11.76 -11.70
N GLU A 52 -15.94 -11.32 -12.39
CA GLU A 52 -14.58 -11.85 -12.25
C GLU A 52 -13.65 -10.74 -11.74
N HIS A 53 -13.21 -10.87 -10.51
CA HIS A 53 -12.24 -9.96 -9.90
C HIS A 53 -10.84 -10.29 -10.39
N ASN A 54 -10.25 -9.40 -11.16
CA ASN A 54 -8.90 -9.53 -11.72
C ASN A 54 -8.21 -8.16 -11.72
N TYR A 55 -7.74 -7.74 -10.55
CA TYR A 55 -7.17 -6.41 -10.35
C TYR A 55 -5.68 -6.49 -10.07
N SER A 56 -4.89 -5.71 -10.79
CA SER A 56 -3.49 -5.50 -10.43
C SER A 56 -3.39 -4.60 -9.20
N LEU A 57 -2.37 -4.81 -8.38
CA LEU A 57 -2.09 -3.93 -7.25
C LEU A 57 -1.08 -2.84 -7.63
N MET A 58 -1.36 -1.61 -7.24
CA MET A 58 -0.43 -0.49 -7.23
C MET A 58 -0.17 -0.04 -5.79
N VAL A 59 1.07 -0.04 -5.37
CA VAL A 59 1.52 0.46 -4.06
C VAL A 59 2.10 1.85 -4.23
N ILE A 60 1.61 2.82 -3.46
CA ILE A 60 2.07 4.21 -3.53
C ILE A 60 2.70 4.61 -2.20
N ILE A 61 4.00 4.86 -2.22
CA ILE A 61 4.75 5.27 -1.02
C ILE A 61 4.78 6.79 -0.90
N HIS A 62 4.30 7.31 0.23
CA HIS A 62 4.28 8.74 0.51
C HIS A 62 5.68 9.36 0.59
N GLY A 63 5.78 10.65 0.32
CA GLY A 63 6.98 11.45 0.57
C GLY A 63 7.18 11.77 2.06
N THR A 64 8.18 12.58 2.39
CA THR A 64 8.52 12.96 3.77
C THR A 64 7.35 13.59 4.54
N GLY A 65 6.43 14.26 3.87
CA GLY A 65 5.27 14.91 4.48
C GLY A 65 4.14 13.97 4.92
N CYS A 66 4.28 12.64 4.74
CA CYS A 66 3.29 11.63 5.14
C CYS A 66 1.87 11.85 4.62
N ALA A 67 1.69 12.53 3.48
CA ALA A 67 0.40 12.89 2.90
C ALA A 67 -0.26 11.71 2.15
N THR A 68 -0.42 10.57 2.80
CA THR A 68 -0.87 9.31 2.17
C THR A 68 -2.28 9.43 1.58
N GLU A 69 -3.19 10.10 2.28
CA GLU A 69 -4.57 10.30 1.82
C GLU A 69 -4.63 11.08 0.51
N GLU A 70 -3.76 12.07 0.36
CA GLU A 70 -3.69 12.87 -0.88
C GLU A 70 -3.23 12.02 -2.07
N TYR A 71 -2.27 11.12 -1.86
CA TYR A 71 -1.84 10.19 -2.90
C TYR A 71 -2.96 9.24 -3.34
N ILE A 72 -3.77 8.77 -2.39
CA ILE A 72 -4.96 7.95 -2.71
C ILE A 72 -5.95 8.71 -3.57
N LYS A 73 -6.26 9.97 -3.22
CA LYS A 73 -7.17 10.82 -4.02
C LYS A 73 -6.67 11.01 -5.46
N GLN A 74 -5.36 11.27 -5.61
CA GLN A 74 -4.74 11.45 -6.92
C GLN A 74 -4.68 10.14 -7.73
N ALA A 75 -4.62 8.99 -7.07
CA ALA A 75 -4.56 7.70 -7.73
C ALA A 75 -5.92 7.23 -8.29
N LYS A 76 -7.04 7.83 -7.88
CA LYS A 76 -8.38 7.39 -8.25
C LYS A 76 -8.56 7.25 -9.77
N GLU A 77 -8.21 8.26 -10.54
CA GLU A 77 -8.36 8.21 -12.00
C GLU A 77 -7.54 7.08 -12.66
N LEU A 78 -6.34 6.81 -12.12
CA LEU A 78 -5.51 5.70 -12.60
C LEU A 78 -6.09 4.36 -12.20
N SER A 79 -6.60 4.24 -10.97
CA SER A 79 -7.28 3.06 -10.46
C SER A 79 -8.45 2.67 -11.37
N ASP A 80 -9.35 3.59 -11.63
CA ASP A 80 -10.54 3.35 -12.46
C ASP A 80 -10.16 3.04 -13.92
N LYS A 81 -9.23 3.82 -14.48
CA LYS A 81 -8.82 3.67 -15.89
C LYS A 81 -8.13 2.35 -16.20
N TYR A 82 -7.33 1.84 -15.26
CA TYR A 82 -6.50 0.65 -15.47
C TYR A 82 -6.96 -0.57 -14.67
N HIS A 83 -8.11 -0.48 -14.01
CA HIS A 83 -8.66 -1.53 -13.15
C HIS A 83 -7.62 -2.01 -12.13
N MET A 84 -7.11 -1.08 -11.35
CA MET A 84 -6.06 -1.34 -10.36
C MET A 84 -6.56 -1.04 -8.95
N ALA A 85 -6.36 -1.98 -8.04
CA ALA A 85 -6.46 -1.68 -6.62
C ALA A 85 -5.21 -0.91 -6.16
N VAL A 86 -5.39 0.04 -5.26
CA VAL A 86 -4.29 0.86 -4.74
C VAL A 86 -4.12 0.63 -3.24
N LEU A 87 -2.89 0.42 -2.80
CA LEU A 87 -2.50 0.41 -1.40
C LEU A 87 -1.50 1.54 -1.15
N ALA A 88 -1.76 2.36 -0.14
CA ALA A 88 -0.84 3.40 0.29
C ALA A 88 -0.54 3.26 1.79
N PRO A 89 0.67 2.77 2.15
CA PRO A 89 1.06 2.64 3.54
C PRO A 89 1.24 4.02 4.18
N MET A 90 0.95 4.11 5.47
CA MET A 90 1.28 5.23 6.33
C MET A 90 2.43 4.81 7.24
N PHE A 91 3.59 5.38 7.03
CA PHE A 91 4.76 5.28 7.89
C PHE A 91 4.88 6.59 8.68
N PRO A 92 4.35 6.67 9.91
CA PRO A 92 4.31 7.92 10.65
C PRO A 92 5.70 8.39 11.05
N GLY A 93 5.90 9.69 11.03
CA GLY A 93 7.09 10.29 11.61
C GLY A 93 7.10 10.18 13.14
N GLY A 94 8.28 10.32 13.73
CA GLY A 94 8.42 10.38 15.19
C GLY A 94 8.33 9.05 15.93
N LEU A 95 8.39 7.90 15.23
CA LEU A 95 8.32 6.58 15.86
C LEU A 95 9.57 6.21 16.68
N ILE A 96 10.73 6.59 16.21
CA ILE A 96 12.03 6.31 16.84
C ILE A 96 12.47 7.52 17.65
N GLN A 97 12.51 8.66 17.02
CA GLN A 97 12.82 9.95 17.64
C GLN A 97 11.77 10.97 17.21
N ARG A 98 11.43 11.91 18.10
CA ARG A 98 10.33 12.87 17.92
C ARG A 98 10.33 13.58 16.56
N ASP A 99 11.51 13.90 16.05
CA ASP A 99 11.69 14.67 14.81
C ASP A 99 12.15 13.78 13.64
N ASP A 100 12.02 12.46 13.75
CA ASP A 100 12.40 11.55 12.68
C ASP A 100 11.28 11.38 11.65
N PHE A 101 11.58 11.73 10.41
CA PHE A 101 10.74 11.52 9.23
C PHE A 101 11.46 10.70 8.15
N ASN A 102 12.57 10.06 8.50
CA ASN A 102 13.49 9.47 7.53
C ASN A 102 13.64 7.96 7.65
N SER A 103 13.36 7.38 8.81
CA SER A 103 13.63 5.98 9.12
C SER A 103 13.02 5.01 8.12
N TYR A 104 11.77 5.22 7.70
CA TYR A 104 11.09 4.33 6.74
C TYR A 104 11.82 4.26 5.39
N LYS A 105 12.49 5.35 4.97
CA LYS A 105 13.20 5.44 3.69
C LYS A 105 14.37 4.47 3.60
N LEU A 106 14.88 4.02 4.74
CA LEU A 106 16.01 3.10 4.85
C LEU A 106 15.60 1.61 4.76
N LEU A 107 14.28 1.31 4.72
CA LEU A 107 13.66 -0.01 4.83
C LEU A 107 13.85 -0.67 6.20
N SER A 108 14.98 -0.47 6.85
CA SER A 108 15.28 -1.00 8.18
C SER A 108 15.95 0.07 9.02
N CYS A 109 15.38 0.35 10.19
CA CYS A 109 15.92 1.32 11.14
C CYS A 109 15.47 0.96 12.56
N ASP A 110 16.42 0.90 13.52
CA ASP A 110 16.16 0.64 14.94
C ASP A 110 15.24 -0.57 15.21
N GLY A 111 15.50 -1.67 14.53
CA GLY A 111 14.74 -2.92 14.67
C GLY A 111 13.38 -2.93 13.97
N ILE A 112 12.97 -1.83 13.33
CA ILE A 112 11.74 -1.77 12.51
C ILE A 112 12.10 -2.11 11.07
N ARG A 113 11.41 -3.11 10.50
CA ARG A 113 11.53 -3.54 9.12
C ARG A 113 10.32 -3.02 8.33
N TYR A 114 10.42 -1.79 7.83
CA TYR A 114 9.35 -1.12 7.08
C TYR A 114 8.98 -1.84 5.78
N ASP A 115 9.93 -2.52 5.17
CA ASP A 115 9.71 -3.36 4.00
C ASP A 115 8.85 -4.59 4.34
N LEU A 116 9.11 -5.28 5.45
CA LEU A 116 8.30 -6.42 5.89
C LEU A 116 6.92 -5.97 6.36
N ILE A 117 6.81 -4.83 7.04
CA ILE A 117 5.54 -4.22 7.42
C ILE A 117 4.68 -3.93 6.17
N LEU A 118 5.28 -3.40 5.10
CA LEU A 118 4.57 -3.22 3.84
C LEU A 118 4.07 -4.55 3.26
N LEU A 119 4.91 -5.59 3.29
CA LEU A 119 4.51 -6.92 2.80
C LEU A 119 3.36 -7.50 3.63
N ASP A 120 3.36 -7.32 4.94
CA ASP A 120 2.26 -7.74 5.83
C ASP A 120 0.94 -7.00 5.51
N MET A 121 1.02 -5.70 5.19
CA MET A 121 -0.15 -4.93 4.73
C MET A 121 -0.69 -5.45 3.41
N ILE A 122 0.19 -5.82 2.46
CA ILE A 122 -0.19 -6.37 1.17
C ILE A 122 -0.85 -7.75 1.34
N GLU A 123 -0.33 -8.58 2.24
CA GLU A 123 -0.94 -9.89 2.56
C GLU A 123 -2.30 -9.73 3.23
N ASP A 124 -2.46 -8.75 4.12
CA ASP A 124 -3.76 -8.46 4.75
C ASP A 124 -4.77 -7.96 3.70
N MET A 125 -4.33 -7.09 2.79
CA MET A 125 -5.14 -6.64 1.67
C MET A 125 -5.62 -7.81 0.79
N ALA A 126 -4.75 -8.76 0.46
CA ALA A 126 -5.09 -9.95 -0.33
C ALA A 126 -6.21 -10.79 0.33
N LYS A 127 -6.19 -10.88 1.65
CA LYS A 127 -7.22 -11.59 2.43
C LYS A 127 -8.56 -10.85 2.46
N ARG A 128 -8.52 -9.51 2.46
CA ARG A 128 -9.72 -8.66 2.52
C ARG A 128 -10.39 -8.49 1.17
N TYR A 129 -9.60 -8.46 0.10
CA TYR A 129 -10.04 -8.12 -1.24
C TYR A 129 -9.67 -9.22 -2.24
N PRO A 130 -10.44 -10.32 -2.27
CA PRO A 130 -10.23 -11.38 -3.25
C PRO A 130 -10.25 -10.85 -4.67
N GLY A 131 -9.34 -11.38 -5.52
CA GLY A 131 -9.21 -10.93 -6.91
C GLY A 131 -8.20 -9.80 -7.12
N VAL A 132 -7.64 -9.24 -6.06
CA VAL A 132 -6.46 -8.37 -6.16
C VAL A 132 -5.19 -9.21 -6.19
N HIS A 133 -4.43 -9.13 -7.28
CA HIS A 133 -3.18 -9.86 -7.44
C HIS A 133 -2.05 -9.17 -6.70
N THR A 134 -1.55 -9.82 -5.66
CA THR A 134 -0.55 -9.26 -4.74
C THR A 134 0.82 -9.93 -4.82
N ASP A 135 0.99 -10.98 -5.61
CA ASP A 135 2.28 -11.67 -5.76
C ASP A 135 3.35 -10.74 -6.34
N LYS A 136 2.97 -10.04 -7.41
CA LYS A 136 3.77 -8.99 -8.02
C LYS A 136 2.92 -7.74 -8.21
N PHE A 137 3.48 -6.60 -7.85
CA PHE A 137 2.75 -5.34 -7.87
C PHE A 137 3.56 -4.20 -8.50
N PHE A 138 2.83 -3.16 -8.89
CA PHE A 138 3.43 -1.90 -9.30
C PHE A 138 3.75 -1.06 -8.08
N MET A 139 4.85 -0.32 -8.11
CA MET A 139 5.18 0.66 -7.06
C MET A 139 5.43 2.04 -7.62
N PHE A 140 4.96 3.03 -6.90
CA PHE A 140 5.26 4.44 -7.15
C PHE A 140 5.77 5.09 -5.87
N GLY A 141 6.80 5.93 -5.98
CA GLY A 141 7.26 6.78 -4.90
C GLY A 141 7.98 8.02 -5.42
N HIS A 142 7.69 9.16 -4.81
CA HIS A 142 8.36 10.42 -5.09
C HIS A 142 9.09 10.94 -3.85
N SER A 143 10.24 11.59 -4.03
CA SER A 143 11.05 12.15 -2.93
C SER A 143 11.41 11.06 -1.90
N GLY A 144 10.98 11.17 -0.65
CA GLY A 144 11.17 10.15 0.39
C GLY A 144 10.60 8.79 0.01
N GLY A 145 9.41 8.76 -0.63
CA GLY A 145 8.83 7.53 -1.18
C GLY A 145 9.68 6.94 -2.31
N GLY A 146 10.29 7.79 -3.14
CA GLY A 146 11.23 7.35 -4.17
C GLY A 146 12.47 6.67 -3.58
N GLN A 147 12.96 7.14 -2.42
CA GLN A 147 14.07 6.47 -1.71
C GLN A 147 13.66 5.08 -1.21
N PHE A 148 12.46 4.96 -0.65
CA PHE A 148 11.91 3.67 -0.23
C PHE A 148 11.81 2.70 -1.42
N VAL A 149 11.13 3.11 -2.49
CA VAL A 149 10.91 2.25 -3.69
C VAL A 149 12.24 1.83 -4.31
N ASN A 150 13.23 2.74 -4.38
CA ASN A 150 14.56 2.41 -4.90
C ASN A 150 15.21 1.26 -4.10
N ARG A 151 15.19 1.32 -2.78
CA ARG A 151 15.77 0.28 -1.93
C ARG A 151 14.94 -1.00 -1.93
N PHE A 152 13.61 -0.86 -1.96
CA PHE A 152 12.70 -2.00 -2.02
C PHE A 152 12.90 -2.82 -3.29
N LEU A 153 13.17 -2.17 -4.42
CA LEU A 153 13.48 -2.85 -5.68
C LEU A 153 14.71 -3.77 -5.54
N PHE A 154 15.74 -3.36 -4.81
CA PHE A 154 16.92 -4.19 -4.57
C PHE A 154 16.69 -5.31 -3.54
N ALA A 155 15.89 -5.02 -2.51
CA ALA A 155 15.62 -5.99 -1.45
C ALA A 155 14.60 -7.07 -1.86
N HIS A 156 13.63 -6.71 -2.71
CA HIS A 156 12.50 -7.56 -3.09
C HIS A 156 12.20 -7.53 -4.60
N PRO A 157 13.18 -7.80 -5.48
CA PRO A 157 12.99 -7.69 -6.93
C PRO A 157 11.90 -8.62 -7.46
N ASP A 158 11.73 -9.78 -6.82
CA ASP A 158 10.75 -10.78 -7.23
C ASP A 158 9.29 -10.35 -6.99
N ARG A 159 9.08 -9.35 -6.12
CA ARG A 159 7.75 -8.80 -5.82
C ARG A 159 7.37 -7.66 -6.76
N MET A 160 8.28 -7.18 -7.58
CA MET A 160 8.06 -6.03 -8.44
C MET A 160 7.58 -6.44 -9.82
N LYS A 161 6.47 -5.83 -10.27
CA LYS A 161 5.99 -5.90 -11.65
C LYS A 161 6.62 -4.78 -12.48
N ALA A 162 6.60 -3.57 -11.95
CA ALA A 162 7.34 -2.39 -12.40
C ALA A 162 7.33 -1.33 -11.31
N CYS A 163 8.22 -0.35 -11.39
CA CYS A 163 8.21 0.78 -10.47
C CYS A 163 8.50 2.12 -11.15
N SER A 164 7.99 3.18 -10.54
CA SER A 164 8.33 4.56 -10.87
C SER A 164 8.96 5.23 -9.65
N ILE A 165 10.21 5.68 -9.81
CA ILE A 165 11.02 6.28 -8.76
C ILE A 165 11.27 7.74 -9.11
N GLY A 166 10.49 8.65 -8.51
CA GLY A 166 10.58 10.07 -8.76
C GLY A 166 11.48 10.78 -7.75
N ALA A 167 12.46 11.56 -8.24
CA ALA A 167 13.31 12.45 -7.46
C ALA A 167 13.74 11.91 -6.07
N PRO A 168 14.40 10.74 -5.99
CA PRO A 168 14.61 10.02 -4.72
C PRO A 168 15.59 10.71 -3.76
N GLY A 169 16.20 11.81 -4.12
CA GLY A 169 17.13 12.60 -3.31
C GLY A 169 18.44 11.86 -2.95
N ARG A 170 18.35 10.69 -2.33
CA ARG A 170 19.49 9.82 -1.98
C ARG A 170 19.22 8.39 -2.43
N PRO A 171 19.37 8.08 -3.72
CA PRO A 171 19.21 6.72 -4.20
C PRO A 171 20.35 5.82 -3.69
N THR A 172 20.05 4.55 -3.52
CA THR A 172 21.05 3.50 -3.37
C THR A 172 21.45 3.02 -4.75
N PHE A 173 22.72 2.85 -4.99
CA PHE A 173 23.27 2.26 -6.17
C PHE A 173 23.85 0.88 -5.86
N LEU A 174 23.80 -0.04 -6.81
CA LEU A 174 24.54 -1.28 -6.71
C LEU A 174 26.04 -0.94 -6.80
N ASN A 175 26.80 -1.40 -5.83
CA ASN A 175 28.25 -1.34 -5.88
C ASN A 175 28.77 -2.66 -6.49
N PRO A 176 29.36 -2.67 -7.68
CA PRO A 176 29.86 -3.90 -8.30
C PRO A 176 31.07 -4.50 -7.56
N ASP A 177 31.67 -3.76 -6.64
CA ASP A 177 32.87 -4.16 -5.90
C ASP A 177 32.58 -4.73 -4.50
N GLU A 178 31.29 -4.83 -4.13
CA GLU A 178 30.78 -5.47 -2.91
C GLU A 178 29.88 -6.67 -3.28
#